data_695b2088ea87336bafa807d737f6f3ba
#
_entry.id   695b2088ea87336bafa807d737f6f3ba
#
_cell.length_a   1.000
_cell.length_b   1.000
_cell.length_c   1.000
_cell.angle_alpha   90.00
_cell.angle_beta   90.00
_cell.angle_gamma   90.00
#
_symmetry.space_group_name_H-M   'P 1'
#
loop_
_entity.id
_entity.type
_entity.pdbx_description
1 polymer ?
#
loop_
_entity_poly.entity_id
_entity_poly.type
_entity_poly.pdbx_seq_one_letter_code
_entity_poly.pdbx_strand_id
1 'polypeptide(L)'
;MLHLDLAWLNQLYSEFQEQGLDLHIPQHKPLIIKDESLYEAFTEMNETLFDAQKLIFEKEQSLLHCLIHLLLPHFILEEIQKPQYLYKDFLNLIDVISSSEGFISLEELAQRVGLSRYAIIRLFKANVGLTPHAFQINLKINQAREQLKQGVPLAELAVNLGFSDQSHFHKAFKAHTGVTPRQFQLAAAQ
;
A
#
# COMPACT_ATOMS: atom_id res chain seq x y z
N MET A 1 -10.42 1.58 -2.22
CA MET A 1 -9.10 1.09 -1.75
C MET A 1 -9.24 0.68 -0.30
N LEU A 2 -9.02 -0.58 0.02
CA LEU A 2 -9.04 -1.08 1.39
C LEU A 2 -7.69 -0.79 2.04
N HIS A 3 -7.70 -0.20 3.22
CA HIS A 3 -6.52 -0.03 4.06
C HIS A 3 -6.76 -0.78 5.36
N LEU A 4 -5.90 -1.74 5.63
CA LEU A 4 -5.91 -2.49 6.88
C LEU A 4 -4.96 -1.81 7.87
N ASP A 5 -5.39 -1.71 9.11
CA ASP A 5 -4.54 -1.24 10.20
C ASP A 5 -3.43 -2.24 10.48
N LEU A 6 -2.19 -1.75 10.56
CA LEU A 6 -1.02 -2.61 10.75
C LEU A 6 -1.03 -3.29 12.12
N ALA A 7 -1.53 -2.60 13.16
CA ALA A 7 -1.64 -3.18 14.49
C ALA A 7 -2.64 -4.33 14.52
N TRP A 8 -3.80 -4.16 13.84
CA TRP A 8 -4.78 -5.22 13.68
C TRP A 8 -4.24 -6.41 12.89
N LEU A 9 -3.50 -6.17 11.79
CA LEU A 9 -2.86 -7.25 11.02
C LEU A 9 -1.82 -8.02 11.86
N ASN A 10 -1.02 -7.33 12.66
CA ASN A 10 -0.05 -7.97 13.54
C ASN A 10 -0.71 -8.79 14.65
N GLN A 11 -1.83 -8.31 15.20
CA GLN A 11 -2.62 -9.07 16.17
C GLN A 11 -3.18 -10.34 15.53
N LEU A 12 -3.79 -10.22 14.36
CA LEU A 12 -4.32 -11.35 13.59
C LEU A 12 -3.23 -12.38 13.27
N TYR A 13 -2.04 -11.92 12.89
CA TYR A 13 -0.88 -12.76 12.65
C TYR A 13 -0.44 -13.53 13.91
N SER A 14 -0.40 -12.87 15.06
CA SER A 14 -0.06 -13.53 16.35
C SER A 14 -1.07 -14.61 16.70
N GLU A 15 -2.36 -14.37 16.48
CA GLU A 15 -3.43 -15.35 16.72
C GLU A 15 -3.31 -16.60 15.82
N PHE A 16 -2.90 -16.41 14.55
CA PHE A 16 -2.63 -17.53 13.63
C PHE A 16 -1.39 -18.32 14.03
N GLN A 17 -0.33 -17.67 14.47
CA GLN A 17 0.88 -18.37 14.96
C GLN A 17 0.56 -19.23 16.20
N GLU A 18 -0.25 -18.75 17.12
CA GLU A 18 -0.69 -19.52 18.29
C GLU A 18 -1.49 -20.76 17.90
N GLN A 19 -2.18 -20.73 16.76
CA GLN A 19 -2.90 -21.87 16.20
C GLN A 19 -2.03 -22.81 15.34
N GLY A 20 -0.71 -22.56 15.26
CA GLY A 20 0.25 -23.39 14.52
C GLY A 20 0.27 -23.12 13.00
N LEU A 21 -0.35 -22.04 12.55
CA LEU A 21 -0.30 -21.58 11.17
C LEU A 21 0.86 -20.58 11.04
N ASP A 22 1.99 -21.05 10.53
CA ASP A 22 3.15 -20.18 10.25
C ASP A 22 2.92 -19.42 8.94
N LEU A 23 2.21 -18.31 9.05
CA LEU A 23 1.92 -17.41 7.94
C LEU A 23 3.03 -16.36 7.88
N HIS A 24 3.99 -16.55 7.01
CA HIS A 24 5.00 -15.52 6.76
C HIS A 24 4.39 -14.45 5.83
N ILE A 25 3.78 -13.41 6.42
CA ILE A 25 3.34 -12.23 5.66
C ILE A 25 4.57 -11.36 5.44
N PRO A 26 5.06 -11.19 4.20
CA PRO A 26 6.18 -10.30 3.92
C PRO A 26 5.79 -8.87 4.32
N GLN A 27 6.44 -8.30 5.32
CA GLN A 27 6.09 -7.01 5.92
C GLN A 27 6.16 -5.82 4.95
N HIS A 28 6.66 -5.98 3.73
CA HIS A 28 7.01 -4.84 2.86
C HIS A 28 6.74 -5.04 1.37
N LYS A 29 5.82 -5.91 0.97
CA LYS A 29 5.59 -6.17 -0.45
C LYS A 29 4.27 -5.57 -0.95
N PRO A 30 4.27 -4.41 -1.61
CA PRO A 30 3.12 -4.00 -2.40
C PRO A 30 2.99 -4.97 -3.59
N LEU A 31 1.88 -5.69 -3.65
CA LEU A 31 1.56 -6.65 -4.68
C LEU A 31 0.43 -6.12 -5.56
N ILE A 32 0.61 -6.11 -6.87
CA ILE A 32 -0.50 -5.96 -7.81
C ILE A 32 -0.85 -7.33 -8.35
N ILE A 33 -1.97 -7.85 -7.88
CA ILE A 33 -2.53 -9.12 -8.34
C ILE A 33 -3.50 -8.80 -9.49
N LYS A 34 -3.29 -9.46 -10.63
CA LYS A 34 -4.19 -9.39 -11.78
C LYS A 34 -4.91 -10.74 -11.89
N ASP A 35 -5.90 -10.90 -11.05
CA ASP A 35 -6.74 -12.10 -10.98
C ASP A 35 -8.20 -11.66 -10.92
N GLU A 36 -9.01 -12.09 -11.88
CA GLU A 36 -10.39 -11.67 -12.02
C GLU A 36 -11.26 -12.24 -10.89
N SER A 37 -11.01 -13.47 -10.47
CA SER A 37 -11.73 -14.12 -9.38
C SER A 37 -11.45 -13.44 -8.03
N LEU A 38 -10.20 -13.02 -7.82
CA LEU A 38 -9.82 -12.24 -6.64
C LEU A 38 -10.45 -10.85 -6.65
N TYR A 39 -10.56 -10.22 -7.82
CA TYR A 39 -11.23 -8.92 -7.96
C TYR A 39 -12.72 -9.02 -7.64
N GLU A 40 -13.42 -10.05 -8.14
CA GLU A 40 -14.83 -10.30 -7.84
C GLU A 40 -15.05 -10.55 -6.35
N ALA A 41 -14.27 -11.42 -5.74
CA ALA A 41 -14.36 -11.72 -4.32
C ALA A 41 -14.02 -10.50 -3.44
N PHE A 42 -13.09 -9.66 -3.86
CA PHE A 42 -12.77 -8.40 -3.19
C PHE A 42 -13.93 -7.40 -3.28
N THR A 43 -14.64 -7.39 -4.41
CA THR A 43 -15.82 -6.54 -4.61
C THR A 43 -16.96 -7.00 -3.70
N GLU A 44 -17.25 -8.29 -3.65
CA GLU A 44 -18.27 -8.88 -2.78
C GLU A 44 -17.96 -8.63 -1.30
N MET A 45 -16.72 -8.82 -0.89
CA MET A 45 -16.27 -8.48 0.47
C MET A 45 -16.53 -7.00 0.78
N ASN A 46 -16.20 -6.11 -0.16
CA ASN A 46 -16.37 -4.67 0.01
C ASN A 46 -17.85 -4.29 0.15
N GLU A 47 -18.74 -4.88 -0.66
CA GLU A 47 -20.19 -4.72 -0.53
C GLU A 47 -20.69 -5.17 0.85
N THR A 48 -20.22 -6.33 1.32
CA THR A 48 -20.56 -6.85 2.65
C THR A 48 -20.09 -5.92 3.78
N LEU A 49 -18.86 -5.40 3.70
CA LEU A 49 -18.29 -4.50 4.73
C LEU A 49 -19.07 -3.19 4.87
N PHE A 50 -19.56 -2.64 3.76
CA PHE A 50 -20.29 -1.35 3.75
C PHE A 50 -21.81 -1.50 3.81
N ASP A 51 -22.36 -2.71 3.81
CA ASP A 51 -23.78 -2.94 4.02
C ASP A 51 -24.14 -2.67 5.50
N ALA A 52 -24.99 -1.67 5.71
CA ALA A 52 -25.46 -1.30 7.05
C ALA A 52 -26.35 -2.36 7.73
N GLN A 53 -26.92 -3.30 6.96
CA GLN A 53 -27.79 -4.36 7.49
C GLN A 53 -27.02 -5.61 7.91
N LYS A 54 -25.78 -5.74 7.50
CA LYS A 54 -24.92 -6.89 7.85
C LYS A 54 -24.39 -6.78 9.27
N LEU A 55 -24.40 -7.91 9.99
CA LEU A 55 -23.84 -8.01 11.33
C LEU A 55 -22.31 -7.90 11.29
N ILE A 56 -21.73 -7.42 12.38
CA ILE A 56 -20.27 -7.29 12.52
C ILE A 56 -19.57 -8.61 12.24
N PHE A 57 -20.11 -9.71 12.76
CA PHE A 57 -19.59 -11.06 12.54
C PHE A 57 -19.57 -11.47 11.06
N GLU A 58 -20.59 -11.14 10.27
CA GLU A 58 -20.63 -11.43 8.84
C GLU A 58 -19.54 -10.62 8.09
N LYS A 59 -19.32 -9.38 8.51
CA LYS A 59 -18.27 -8.50 7.96
C LYS A 59 -16.88 -9.04 8.26
N GLU A 60 -16.61 -9.41 9.49
CA GLU A 60 -15.35 -10.02 9.91
C GLU A 60 -15.10 -11.35 9.18
N GLN A 61 -16.10 -12.21 9.07
CA GLN A 61 -15.99 -13.47 8.33
C GLN A 61 -15.65 -13.25 6.86
N SER A 62 -16.31 -12.31 6.20
CA SER A 62 -16.05 -11.97 4.79
C SER A 62 -14.63 -11.42 4.59
N LEU A 63 -14.18 -10.55 5.51
CA LEU A 63 -12.82 -10.00 5.49
C LEU A 63 -11.77 -11.11 5.69
N LEU A 64 -11.95 -11.96 6.70
CA LEU A 64 -11.03 -13.07 6.99
C LEU A 64 -10.99 -14.08 5.85
N HIS A 65 -12.12 -14.40 5.25
CA HIS A 65 -12.19 -15.29 4.09
C HIS A 65 -11.38 -14.73 2.92
N CYS A 66 -11.56 -13.45 2.58
CA CYS A 66 -10.81 -12.79 1.52
C CYS A 66 -9.30 -12.77 1.81
N LEU A 67 -8.89 -12.45 3.05
CA LEU A 67 -7.48 -12.41 3.42
C LEU A 67 -6.83 -13.79 3.38
N ILE A 68 -7.45 -14.80 3.99
CA ILE A 68 -6.83 -16.11 4.18
C ILE A 68 -6.86 -16.94 2.89
N HIS A 69 -8.01 -17.00 2.25
CA HIS A 69 -8.22 -17.93 1.13
C HIS A 69 -7.88 -17.34 -0.24
N LEU A 70 -7.92 -16.03 -0.37
CA LEU A 70 -7.74 -15.38 -1.66
C LEU A 70 -6.43 -14.59 -1.75
N LEU A 71 -6.06 -13.83 -0.73
CA LEU A 71 -4.84 -13.01 -0.76
C LEU A 71 -3.59 -13.78 -0.35
N LEU A 72 -3.64 -14.55 0.74
CA LEU A 72 -2.48 -15.29 1.26
C LEU A 72 -1.81 -16.22 0.25
N PRO A 73 -2.53 -17.00 -0.58
CA PRO A 73 -1.90 -17.86 -1.59
C PRO A 73 -1.00 -17.10 -2.56
N HIS A 74 -1.39 -15.87 -2.93
CA HIS A 74 -0.58 -15.04 -3.83
C HIS A 74 0.71 -14.53 -3.19
N PHE A 75 0.73 -14.35 -1.86
CA PHE A 75 1.94 -13.98 -1.13
C PHE A 75 2.92 -15.16 -1.01
N ILE A 76 2.42 -16.35 -0.74
CA ILE A 76 3.22 -17.57 -0.54
C ILE A 76 3.83 -18.05 -1.86
N LEU A 77 3.07 -18.08 -2.95
CA LEU A 77 3.52 -18.63 -4.24
C LEU A 77 4.56 -17.75 -4.95
N GLU A 78 4.54 -16.43 -4.74
CA GLU A 78 5.50 -15.53 -5.38
C GLU A 78 6.91 -15.60 -4.76
N GLU A 79 7.04 -15.94 -3.50
CA GLU A 79 8.34 -16.02 -2.82
C GLU A 79 9.22 -17.17 -3.39
N ILE A 80 8.60 -18.22 -3.94
CA ILE A 80 9.28 -19.40 -4.50
C ILE A 80 9.85 -19.15 -5.90
N GLN A 81 9.38 -18.14 -6.64
CA GLN A 81 9.67 -18.01 -8.08
C GLN A 81 10.62 -16.86 -8.48
N LYS A 82 10.99 -15.95 -7.58
CA LYS A 82 11.86 -14.81 -7.95
C LYS A 82 13.31 -15.01 -7.52
N PRO A 83 14.30 -14.71 -8.39
CA PRO A 83 15.71 -14.73 -8.00
C PRO A 83 15.97 -13.77 -6.84
N GLN A 84 16.53 -14.27 -5.75
CA GLN A 84 16.75 -13.57 -4.48
C GLN A 84 17.54 -12.24 -4.63
N TYR A 85 18.44 -12.13 -5.62
CA TYR A 85 19.21 -10.92 -5.87
C TYR A 85 18.36 -9.76 -6.42
N LEU A 86 17.38 -10.03 -7.28
CA LEU A 86 16.46 -9.02 -7.83
C LEU A 86 15.54 -8.43 -6.74
N TYR A 87 15.19 -9.24 -5.76
CA TYR A 87 14.39 -8.82 -4.64
C TYR A 87 15.18 -7.92 -3.68
N LYS A 88 16.44 -8.25 -3.41
CA LYS A 88 17.33 -7.42 -2.57
C LYS A 88 17.52 -6.01 -3.15
N ASP A 89 17.75 -5.93 -4.47
CA ASP A 89 17.88 -4.63 -5.15
C ASP A 89 16.59 -3.81 -5.07
N PHE A 90 15.44 -4.47 -5.19
CA PHE A 90 14.14 -3.82 -5.04
C PHE A 90 13.90 -3.31 -3.62
N LEU A 91 14.25 -4.08 -2.58
CA LEU A 91 14.15 -3.63 -1.19
C LEU A 91 15.06 -2.42 -0.94
N ASN A 92 16.28 -2.45 -1.43
CA ASN A 92 17.19 -1.31 -1.32
C ASN A 92 16.62 -0.04 -1.97
N LEU A 93 15.96 -0.17 -3.12
CA LEU A 93 15.25 0.94 -3.78
C LEU A 93 14.11 1.49 -2.93
N ILE A 94 13.33 0.61 -2.28
CA ILE A 94 12.26 1.02 -1.37
C ILE A 94 12.83 1.77 -0.16
N ASP A 95 13.91 1.28 0.43
CA ASP A 95 14.56 1.93 1.57
C ASP A 95 15.06 3.33 1.23
N VAL A 96 15.69 3.49 0.06
CA VAL A 96 16.14 4.79 -0.44
C VAL A 96 14.97 5.75 -0.65
N ILE A 97 13.87 5.29 -1.23
CA ILE A 97 12.67 6.11 -1.44
C ILE A 97 12.02 6.49 -0.11
N SER A 98 11.89 5.53 0.80
CA SER A 98 11.22 5.74 2.10
C SER A 98 11.98 6.68 3.02
N SER A 99 13.32 6.67 2.95
CA SER A 99 14.19 7.58 3.71
C SER A 99 14.33 8.97 3.11
N SER A 100 13.79 9.21 1.91
CA SER A 100 13.86 10.51 1.24
C SER A 100 12.75 11.45 1.74
N GLU A 101 13.11 12.69 2.09
CA GLU A 101 12.16 13.69 2.58
C GLU A 101 11.11 14.10 1.54
N GLY A 102 11.47 14.11 0.24
CA GLY A 102 10.58 14.46 -0.87
C GLY A 102 10.51 13.38 -1.95
N PHE A 103 10.23 13.82 -3.17
CA PHE A 103 10.33 12.95 -4.35
C PHE A 103 11.77 12.86 -4.81
N ILE A 104 12.27 11.65 -4.98
CA ILE A 104 13.58 11.38 -5.54
C ILE A 104 13.45 11.09 -7.04
N SER A 105 14.31 11.72 -7.86
CA SER A 105 14.32 11.50 -9.30
C SER A 105 14.81 10.10 -9.65
N LEU A 106 14.40 9.60 -10.83
CA LEU A 106 14.87 8.29 -11.31
C LEU A 106 16.40 8.28 -11.53
N GLU A 107 16.98 9.43 -11.88
CA GLU A 107 18.41 9.59 -12.07
C GLU A 107 19.16 9.51 -10.74
N GLU A 108 18.67 10.18 -9.73
CA GLU A 108 19.23 10.14 -8.38
C GLU A 108 19.10 8.74 -7.75
N LEU A 109 17.95 8.05 -7.95
CA LEU A 109 17.80 6.66 -7.56
C LEU A 109 18.85 5.77 -8.22
N ALA A 110 19.07 5.95 -9.52
CA ALA A 110 20.07 5.19 -10.29
C ALA A 110 21.49 5.38 -9.73
N GLN A 111 21.85 6.61 -9.40
CA GLN A 111 23.16 6.93 -8.80
C GLN A 111 23.31 6.32 -7.40
N ARG A 112 22.28 6.41 -6.53
CA ARG A 112 22.36 5.93 -5.15
C ARG A 112 22.46 4.41 -5.05
N VAL A 113 21.77 3.67 -5.93
CA VAL A 113 21.72 2.20 -5.85
C VAL A 113 22.66 1.50 -6.85
N GLY A 114 23.34 2.25 -7.73
CA GLY A 114 24.25 1.69 -8.72
C GLY A 114 23.56 0.90 -9.85
N LEU A 115 22.28 1.16 -10.12
CA LEU A 115 21.51 0.51 -11.18
C LEU A 115 21.19 1.47 -12.32
N SER A 116 21.00 0.95 -13.53
CA SER A 116 20.50 1.79 -14.62
C SER A 116 19.04 2.19 -14.39
N ARG A 117 18.63 3.36 -14.89
CA ARG A 117 17.23 3.84 -14.85
C ARG A 117 16.25 2.80 -15.41
N TYR A 118 16.65 2.10 -16.47
CA TYR A 118 15.84 1.05 -17.09
C TYR A 118 15.67 -0.18 -16.18
N ALA A 119 16.75 -0.60 -15.50
CA ALA A 119 16.69 -1.69 -14.52
C ALA A 119 15.75 -1.36 -13.36
N ILE A 120 15.79 -0.14 -12.85
CA ILE A 120 14.89 0.33 -11.78
C ILE A 120 13.43 0.28 -12.23
N ILE A 121 13.10 0.79 -13.42
CA ILE A 121 11.74 0.74 -13.96
C ILE A 121 11.26 -0.71 -14.08
N ARG A 122 12.11 -1.61 -14.58
CA ARG A 122 11.78 -3.04 -14.70
C ARG A 122 11.56 -3.69 -13.35
N LEU A 123 12.40 -3.39 -12.34
CA LEU A 123 12.25 -3.90 -10.98
C LEU A 123 10.92 -3.47 -10.37
N PHE A 124 10.57 -2.18 -10.48
CA PHE A 124 9.28 -1.69 -9.99
C PHE A 124 8.09 -2.32 -10.71
N LYS A 125 8.15 -2.41 -12.06
CA LYS A 125 7.08 -3.06 -12.84
C LYS A 125 6.92 -4.54 -12.50
N ALA A 126 8.05 -5.26 -12.32
CA ALA A 126 8.03 -6.67 -12.01
C ALA A 126 7.59 -6.99 -10.56
N ASN A 127 7.91 -6.11 -9.60
CA ASN A 127 7.60 -6.36 -8.18
C ASN A 127 6.28 -5.77 -7.74
N VAL A 128 5.89 -4.58 -8.25
CA VAL A 128 4.69 -3.86 -7.77
C VAL A 128 3.79 -3.36 -8.89
N GLY A 129 4.11 -3.64 -10.16
CA GLY A 129 3.32 -3.21 -11.31
C GLY A 129 3.28 -1.69 -11.55
N LEU A 130 3.93 -0.90 -10.72
CA LEU A 130 3.96 0.56 -10.78
C LEU A 130 5.27 1.06 -11.41
N THR A 131 5.30 2.33 -11.79
CA THR A 131 6.56 3.04 -12.01
C THR A 131 7.14 3.52 -10.67
N PRO A 132 8.47 3.79 -10.56
CA PRO A 132 9.06 4.36 -9.35
C PRO A 132 8.36 5.64 -8.88
N HIS A 133 7.99 6.53 -9.79
CA HIS A 133 7.28 7.76 -9.46
C HIS A 133 5.85 7.50 -8.95
N ALA A 134 5.08 6.61 -9.59
CA ALA A 134 3.75 6.24 -9.12
C ALA A 134 3.79 5.58 -7.73
N PHE A 135 4.83 4.79 -7.45
CA PHE A 135 5.08 4.21 -6.14
C PHE A 135 5.34 5.29 -5.08
N GLN A 136 6.18 6.28 -5.40
CA GLN A 136 6.44 7.41 -4.50
C GLN A 136 5.16 8.20 -4.20
N ILE A 137 4.35 8.50 -5.22
CA ILE A 137 3.06 9.17 -5.01
C ILE A 137 2.19 8.35 -4.03
N ASN A 138 2.06 7.05 -4.25
CA ASN A 138 1.27 6.18 -3.36
C ASN A 138 1.79 6.23 -1.91
N LEU A 139 3.10 6.14 -1.71
CA LEU A 139 3.73 6.25 -0.39
C LEU A 139 3.41 7.60 0.27
N LYS A 140 3.58 8.72 -0.45
CA LYS A 140 3.29 10.07 0.07
C LYS A 140 1.81 10.28 0.37
N ILE A 141 0.89 9.71 -0.43
CA ILE A 141 -0.55 9.76 -0.14
C ILE A 141 -0.89 8.97 1.13
N ASN A 142 -0.26 7.81 1.36
CA ASN A 142 -0.45 7.07 2.61
C ASN A 142 0.07 7.84 3.83
N GLN A 143 1.23 8.47 3.74
CA GLN A 143 1.75 9.37 4.78
C GLN A 143 0.80 10.55 5.03
N ALA A 144 0.25 11.15 3.95
CA ALA A 144 -0.73 12.23 4.07
C ALA A 144 -1.98 11.80 4.84
N ARG A 145 -2.48 10.59 4.58
CA ARG A 145 -3.67 10.07 5.28
C ARG A 145 -3.46 9.97 6.78
N GLU A 146 -2.30 9.47 7.22
CA GLU A 146 -1.99 9.38 8.64
C GLU A 146 -1.85 10.77 9.29
N GLN A 147 -1.19 11.71 8.62
CA GLN A 147 -1.05 13.07 9.12
C GLN A 147 -2.39 13.83 9.13
N LEU A 148 -3.27 13.59 8.16
CA LEU A 148 -4.63 14.17 8.14
C LEU A 148 -5.49 13.68 9.30
N LYS A 149 -5.39 12.39 9.67
CA LYS A 149 -6.05 11.85 10.87
C LYS A 149 -5.56 12.54 12.16
N GLN A 150 -4.29 12.93 12.19
CA GLN A 150 -3.67 13.66 13.30
C GLN A 150 -4.01 15.16 13.29
N GLY A 151 -4.76 15.65 12.31
CA GLY A 151 -5.19 17.04 12.22
C GLY A 151 -4.16 18.00 11.62
N VAL A 152 -3.08 17.49 10.97
CA VAL A 152 -2.06 18.35 10.34
C VAL A 152 -2.70 19.24 9.27
N PRO A 153 -2.38 20.55 9.22
CA PRO A 153 -2.93 21.48 8.25
C PRO A 153 -2.59 21.10 6.80
N LEU A 154 -3.58 21.20 5.90
CA LEU A 154 -3.44 20.83 4.49
C LEU A 154 -2.31 21.60 3.76
N ALA A 155 -2.10 22.86 4.12
CA ALA A 155 -1.06 23.69 3.50
C ALA A 155 0.36 23.17 3.81
N GLU A 156 0.56 22.67 5.02
CA GLU A 156 1.84 22.10 5.46
C GLU A 156 2.11 20.74 4.82
N LEU A 157 1.07 19.93 4.65
CA LEU A 157 1.20 18.58 4.09
C LEU A 157 1.78 18.56 2.69
N ALA A 158 1.33 19.44 1.80
CA ALA A 158 1.83 19.48 0.43
C ALA A 158 3.34 19.74 0.39
N VAL A 159 3.81 20.67 1.21
CA VAL A 159 5.24 21.03 1.31
C VAL A 159 6.03 19.91 1.96
N ASN A 160 5.60 19.41 3.12
CA ASN A 160 6.31 18.40 3.90
C ASN A 160 6.44 17.06 3.15
N LEU A 161 5.46 16.75 2.30
CA LEU A 161 5.48 15.53 1.48
C LEU A 161 6.20 15.70 0.14
N GLY A 162 6.70 16.91 -0.15
CA GLY A 162 7.50 17.21 -1.34
C GLY A 162 6.69 17.37 -2.63
N PHE A 163 5.39 17.67 -2.55
CA PHE A 163 4.61 18.03 -3.74
C PHE A 163 4.99 19.44 -4.23
N SER A 164 4.98 19.65 -5.53
CA SER A 164 5.30 20.95 -6.15
C SER A 164 4.39 22.08 -5.67
N ASP A 165 3.14 21.77 -5.40
CA ASP A 165 2.13 22.71 -4.92
C ASP A 165 0.92 21.95 -4.34
N GLN A 166 0.06 22.69 -3.66
CA GLN A 166 -1.16 22.15 -3.03
C GLN A 166 -2.14 21.58 -4.06
N SER A 167 -2.20 22.13 -5.27
CA SER A 167 -3.12 21.64 -6.31
C SER A 167 -2.69 20.28 -6.83
N HIS A 168 -1.38 20.07 -7.01
CA HIS A 168 -0.81 18.77 -7.36
C HIS A 168 -1.11 17.74 -6.27
N PHE A 169 -0.86 18.08 -5.01
CA PHE A 169 -1.22 17.21 -3.87
C PHE A 169 -2.71 16.84 -3.87
N HIS A 170 -3.61 17.83 -3.99
CA HIS A 170 -5.06 17.59 -4.01
C HIS A 170 -5.50 16.64 -5.13
N LYS A 171 -4.97 16.84 -6.35
CA LYS A 171 -5.27 15.97 -7.49
C LYS A 171 -4.79 14.55 -7.25
N ALA A 172 -3.55 14.40 -6.80
CA ALA A 172 -2.95 13.09 -6.49
C ALA A 172 -3.73 12.39 -5.37
N PHE A 173 -4.04 13.09 -4.29
CA PHE A 173 -4.79 12.53 -3.17
C PHE A 173 -6.18 12.05 -3.60
N LYS A 174 -6.95 12.91 -4.31
CA LYS A 174 -8.28 12.54 -4.80
C LYS A 174 -8.24 11.36 -5.78
N ALA A 175 -7.24 11.31 -6.67
CA ALA A 175 -7.08 10.21 -7.61
C ALA A 175 -6.83 8.86 -6.90
N HIS A 176 -6.15 8.88 -5.74
CA HIS A 176 -5.81 7.66 -4.99
C HIS A 176 -6.87 7.25 -3.95
N THR A 177 -7.61 8.23 -3.39
CA THR A 177 -8.54 7.98 -2.28
C THR A 177 -10.01 8.11 -2.67
N GLY A 178 -10.30 8.69 -3.84
CA GLY A 178 -11.66 9.00 -4.29
C GLY A 178 -12.25 10.29 -3.70
N VAL A 179 -11.69 10.82 -2.60
CA VAL A 179 -12.17 12.01 -1.90
C VAL A 179 -11.07 13.08 -1.80
N THR A 180 -11.46 14.33 -1.55
CA THR A 180 -10.47 15.39 -1.34
C THR A 180 -9.79 15.25 0.03
N PRO A 181 -8.55 15.78 0.22
CA PRO A 181 -7.88 15.78 1.53
C PRO A 181 -8.73 16.37 2.64
N ARG A 182 -9.47 17.45 2.35
CA ARG A 182 -10.35 18.09 3.34
C ARG A 182 -11.55 17.23 3.72
N GLN A 183 -12.19 16.57 2.75
CA GLN A 183 -13.26 15.61 3.03
C GLN A 183 -12.77 14.45 3.89
N PHE A 184 -11.58 13.93 3.55
CA PHE A 184 -10.95 12.87 4.32
C PHE A 184 -10.65 13.31 5.77
N GLN A 185 -10.08 14.50 5.97
CA GLN A 185 -9.76 15.02 7.29
C GLN A 185 -11.02 15.23 8.15
N LEU A 186 -12.10 15.76 7.57
CA LEU A 186 -13.37 15.94 8.28
C LEU A 186 -14.02 14.61 8.68
N ALA A 187 -13.96 13.60 7.83
CA ALA A 187 -14.48 12.28 8.13
C ALA A 187 -13.65 11.53 9.20
N ALA A 188 -12.34 11.80 9.28
CA ALA A 188 -11.47 11.20 10.28
C ALA A 188 -11.55 11.86 11.67
N ALA A 189 -12.15 13.05 11.75
CA ALA A 189 -12.31 13.81 13.01
C ALA A 189 -13.63 13.48 13.75
N GLN A 190 -14.47 12.61 13.18
CA GLN A 190 -15.72 12.10 13.76
C GLN A 190 -15.50 10.79 14.48
#